data_25b2eff0a81e3f2fc7e7926122c8526e
#
_entry.id   25b2eff0a81e3f2fc7e7926122c8526e
#
_cell.length_a   1.000
_cell.length_b   1.000
_cell.length_c   1.000
_cell.angle_alpha   90.00
_cell.angle_beta   90.00
_cell.angle_gamma   90.00
#
_symmetry.space_group_name_H-M   'P 1'
#
loop_
_entity.id
_entity.type
_entity.pdbx_description
1 polymer ?
#
loop_
_entity_poly.entity_id
_entity_poly.type
_entity_poly.pdbx_seq_one_letter_code
_entity_poly.pdbx_strand_id
1 'polypeptide(L)'
;MLQNLIQAQELTYVEMLIRIGVSIVIGCIVGVEREYKNRPAGLRTHVLVCLGACMIAVIESLFTLNLDSAGDNVSYNFGRLCAQVISGIGFLGAGTIFTAHKKIAGLTTAASLWNTACLGIATGYGYYWLSGFGCIVVLLVLLLLQKVIRVNAVKRVEIRFIKRTETLPFINDYFEKMGIRVLDLDYHFENVTSLTRGEVNTYTNIYTLHLPRKVSYTEVINHLSTFLNILSVRTRTT
;
A
#
# COMPACT_ATOMS: atom_id res chain seq x y z
N MET A 1 -22.08 21.81 34.12
CA MET A 1 -21.67 20.45 33.74
C MET A 1 -20.58 20.47 32.69
N LEU A 2 -20.59 21.34 31.69
CA LEU A 2 -19.50 21.50 30.71
C LEU A 2 -18.23 22.16 31.31
N GLN A 3 -18.35 23.04 32.30
CA GLN A 3 -17.20 23.68 32.97
C GLN A 3 -16.33 22.71 33.79
N ASN A 4 -16.87 21.58 34.26
CA ASN A 4 -16.09 20.60 35.00
C ASN A 4 -15.34 19.61 34.10
N LEU A 5 -15.58 19.65 32.79
CA LEU A 5 -14.84 18.85 31.78
C LEU A 5 -13.59 19.58 31.25
N ILE A 6 -13.48 20.87 31.54
CA ILE A 6 -12.32 21.72 31.20
C ILE A 6 -11.56 22.08 32.50
N GLN A 7 -11.54 21.18 33.46
CA GLN A 7 -10.56 21.31 34.52
C GLN A 7 -9.19 21.07 33.86
N ALA A 8 -8.42 22.16 33.76
CA ALA A 8 -7.07 22.14 33.24
C ALA A 8 -6.27 21.09 34.01
N GLN A 9 -6.21 19.89 33.45
CA GLN A 9 -5.40 18.82 33.96
C GLN A 9 -3.99 19.24 33.63
N GLU A 10 -3.24 19.72 34.63
CA GLU A 10 -1.81 19.97 34.46
C GLU A 10 -1.19 18.78 33.76
N LEU A 11 -0.63 18.99 32.57
CA LEU A 11 -0.05 17.92 31.79
C LEU A 11 1.21 17.45 32.52
N THR A 12 1.05 16.44 33.36
CA THR A 12 2.14 15.88 34.13
C THR A 12 3.16 15.21 33.20
N TYR A 13 4.44 15.29 33.52
CA TYR A 13 5.51 14.62 32.74
C TYR A 13 5.20 13.14 32.48
N VAL A 14 4.60 12.46 33.46
CA VAL A 14 4.18 11.04 33.34
C VAL A 14 3.11 10.88 32.24
N GLU A 15 2.15 11.79 32.16
CA GLU A 15 1.12 11.73 31.12
C GLU A 15 1.69 11.98 29.73
N MET A 16 2.63 12.90 29.56
CA MET A 16 3.32 13.10 28.30
C MET A 16 4.05 11.84 27.87
N LEU A 17 4.74 11.16 28.77
CA LEU A 17 5.42 9.89 28.50
C LEU A 17 4.43 8.79 28.11
N ILE A 18 3.27 8.73 28.75
CA ILE A 18 2.19 7.79 28.40
C ILE A 18 1.70 8.06 26.97
N ARG A 19 1.42 9.33 26.62
CA ARG A 19 0.97 9.72 25.26
C ARG A 19 1.99 9.31 24.20
N ILE A 20 3.27 9.58 24.46
CA ILE A 20 4.38 9.19 23.59
C ILE A 20 4.43 7.66 23.46
N GLY A 21 4.38 6.93 24.57
CA GLY A 21 4.40 5.47 24.57
C GLY A 21 3.23 4.86 23.78
N VAL A 22 2.02 5.36 24.00
CA VAL A 22 0.82 4.91 23.27
C VAL A 22 0.95 5.22 21.76
N SER A 23 1.48 6.38 21.38
CA SER A 23 1.68 6.74 19.98
C SER A 23 2.67 5.80 19.28
N ILE A 24 3.74 5.40 19.97
CA ILE A 24 4.70 4.41 19.46
C ILE A 24 3.99 3.06 19.23
N VAL A 25 3.19 2.60 20.19
CA VAL A 25 2.43 1.34 20.06
C VAL A 25 1.48 1.38 18.86
N ILE A 26 0.72 2.47 18.70
CA ILE A 26 -0.20 2.64 17.56
C ILE A 26 0.58 2.63 16.24
N GLY A 27 1.68 3.39 16.15
CA GLY A 27 2.55 3.42 14.98
C GLY A 27 3.15 2.04 14.67
N CYS A 28 3.53 1.26 15.71
CA CYS A 28 4.02 -0.10 15.56
C CYS A 28 2.93 -1.03 14.98
N ILE A 29 1.71 -0.99 15.52
CA ILE A 29 0.61 -1.85 15.10
C ILE A 29 0.30 -1.66 13.60
N VAL A 30 0.17 -0.41 13.15
CA VAL A 30 -0.06 -0.12 11.73
C VAL A 30 1.16 -0.45 10.89
N GLY A 31 2.36 -0.07 11.38
CA GLY A 31 3.62 -0.24 10.65
C GLY A 31 4.01 -1.70 10.43
N VAL A 32 3.79 -2.59 11.41
CA VAL A 32 4.04 -4.05 11.30
C VAL A 32 3.21 -4.65 10.16
N GLU A 33 1.94 -4.30 10.05
CA GLU A 33 1.09 -4.77 8.95
C GLU A 33 1.65 -4.34 7.58
N ARG A 34 2.13 -3.10 7.48
CA ARG A 34 2.74 -2.57 6.26
C ARG A 34 4.06 -3.24 5.92
N GLU A 35 4.92 -3.42 6.92
CA GLU A 35 6.21 -4.12 6.79
C GLU A 35 6.00 -5.56 6.34
N TYR A 36 5.12 -6.30 7.02
CA TYR A 36 4.80 -7.70 6.70
C TYR A 36 4.30 -7.88 5.25
N LYS A 37 3.62 -6.87 4.72
CA LYS A 37 3.14 -6.88 3.32
C LYS A 37 4.11 -6.25 2.32
N ASN A 38 5.36 -5.99 2.70
CA ASN A 38 6.37 -5.39 1.84
C ASN A 38 5.88 -4.10 1.15
N ARG A 39 5.26 -3.19 1.92
CA ARG A 39 4.80 -1.89 1.40
C ARG A 39 5.91 -0.83 1.52
N PRO A 40 5.94 0.21 0.65
CA PRO A 40 7.01 1.21 0.61
C PRO A 40 7.29 1.91 1.94
N ALA A 41 6.26 2.19 2.77
CA ALA A 41 6.42 2.69 4.13
C ALA A 41 6.07 1.59 5.12
N GLY A 42 7.03 1.17 5.93
CA GLY A 42 6.91 0.08 6.92
C GLY A 42 6.87 0.58 8.37
N LEU A 43 7.36 -0.25 9.29
CA LEU A 43 7.34 -0.02 10.73
C LEU A 43 7.95 1.31 11.15
N ARG A 44 9.19 1.56 10.75
CA ARG A 44 9.94 2.76 11.15
C ARG A 44 9.22 4.04 10.75
N THR A 45 8.71 4.09 9.54
CA THR A 45 8.03 5.26 8.99
C THR A 45 6.75 5.58 9.75
N HIS A 46 5.90 4.57 10.00
CA HIS A 46 4.64 4.77 10.73
C HIS A 46 4.85 5.16 12.19
N VAL A 47 5.84 4.55 12.86
CA VAL A 47 6.21 4.93 14.24
C VAL A 47 6.66 6.38 14.31
N LEU A 48 7.59 6.80 13.43
CA LEU A 48 8.11 8.17 13.43
C LEU A 48 7.02 9.21 13.10
N VAL A 49 6.13 8.90 12.17
CA VAL A 49 4.99 9.77 11.81
C VAL A 49 4.02 9.91 12.98
N CYS A 50 3.63 8.80 13.61
CA CYS A 50 2.71 8.82 14.75
C CYS A 50 3.31 9.59 15.94
N LEU A 51 4.56 9.30 16.25
CA LEU A 51 5.31 9.95 17.33
C LEU A 51 5.46 11.46 17.09
N GLY A 52 5.90 11.87 15.90
CA GLY A 52 6.07 13.29 15.57
C GLY A 52 4.75 14.06 15.65
N ALA A 53 3.66 13.48 15.12
CA ALA A 53 2.33 14.07 15.21
C ALA A 53 1.83 14.17 16.66
N CYS A 54 2.07 13.14 17.49
CA CYS A 54 1.76 13.15 18.91
C CYS A 54 2.52 14.25 19.65
N MET A 55 3.82 14.38 19.42
CA MET A 55 4.66 15.41 20.06
C MET A 55 4.15 16.83 19.74
N ILE A 56 3.77 17.12 18.51
CA ILE A 56 3.21 18.41 18.12
C ILE A 56 1.89 18.68 18.84
N ALA A 57 1.01 17.70 18.96
CA ALA A 57 -0.24 17.85 19.70
C ALA A 57 -0.02 18.05 21.20
N VAL A 58 0.97 17.39 21.80
CA VAL A 58 1.38 17.61 23.20
C VAL A 58 1.91 19.02 23.38
N ILE A 59 2.79 19.52 22.50
CA ILE A 59 3.31 20.89 22.54
C ILE A 59 2.16 21.91 22.44
N GLU A 60 1.23 21.69 21.52
CA GLU A 60 0.07 22.57 21.35
C GLU A 60 -0.83 22.59 22.58
N SER A 61 -1.03 21.45 23.24
CA SER A 61 -1.75 21.36 24.52
C SER A 61 -1.05 22.15 25.63
N LEU A 62 0.28 22.08 25.72
CA LEU A 62 1.08 22.84 26.69
C LEU A 62 0.97 24.36 26.45
N PHE A 63 1.00 24.80 25.20
CA PHE A 63 0.80 26.22 24.88
C PHE A 63 -0.57 26.71 25.31
N THR A 64 -1.63 25.95 25.09
CA THR A 64 -3.00 26.30 25.50
C THR A 64 -3.09 26.44 27.01
N LEU A 65 -2.56 25.48 27.78
CA LEU A 65 -2.57 25.54 29.25
C LEU A 65 -1.79 26.72 29.82
N ASN A 66 -0.65 27.09 29.24
CA ASN A 66 0.14 28.23 29.68
C ASN A 66 -0.53 29.57 29.36
N LEU A 67 -1.31 29.67 28.28
CA LEU A 67 -2.01 30.89 27.90
C LEU A 67 -3.24 31.14 28.75
N ASP A 68 -3.98 30.10 29.14
CA ASP A 68 -5.10 30.24 30.11
C ASP A 68 -4.60 30.78 31.45
N SER A 69 -3.34 30.54 31.80
CA SER A 69 -2.69 31.06 33.01
C SER A 69 -2.18 32.51 32.88
N ALA A 70 -2.03 33.02 31.64
CA ALA A 70 -1.41 34.35 31.36
C ALA A 70 -2.39 35.52 31.28
N GLY A 71 -3.71 35.28 31.33
CA GLY A 71 -4.76 36.30 31.34
C GLY A 71 -5.30 36.69 29.95
N ASP A 72 -6.44 37.41 29.96
CA ASP A 72 -7.42 37.58 28.86
C ASP A 72 -6.95 38.25 27.55
N ASN A 73 -5.69 38.65 27.40
CA ASN A 73 -5.25 39.47 26.26
C ASN A 73 -4.45 38.72 25.19
N VAL A 74 -4.29 37.40 25.30
CA VAL A 74 -3.52 36.64 24.34
C VAL A 74 -4.45 35.72 23.50
N SER A 75 -4.63 36.10 22.24
CA SER A 75 -5.37 35.26 21.27
C SER A 75 -4.46 34.17 20.72
N TYR A 76 -4.77 32.90 21.00
CA TYR A 76 -4.10 31.75 20.45
C TYR A 76 -5.01 30.98 19.48
N ASN A 77 -4.49 30.65 18.31
CA ASN A 77 -5.25 29.88 17.34
C ASN A 77 -4.99 28.38 17.60
N PHE A 78 -5.86 27.76 18.42
CA PHE A 78 -5.81 26.33 18.72
C PHE A 78 -5.94 25.48 17.46
N GLY A 79 -5.15 24.40 17.38
CA GLY A 79 -5.16 23.48 16.24
C GLY A 79 -4.24 23.89 15.10
N ARG A 80 -3.57 25.05 15.18
CA ARG A 80 -2.74 25.57 14.09
C ARG A 80 -1.51 24.69 13.82
N LEU A 81 -0.82 24.24 14.85
CA LEU A 81 0.36 23.37 14.70
C LEU A 81 -0.05 22.00 14.14
N CYS A 82 -1.13 21.42 14.67
CA CYS A 82 -1.66 20.15 14.18
C CYS A 82 -2.18 20.26 12.74
N ALA A 83 -2.78 21.38 12.33
CA ALA A 83 -3.18 21.61 10.94
C ALA A 83 -1.98 21.60 9.99
N GLN A 84 -0.83 22.17 10.42
CA GLN A 84 0.41 22.12 9.64
C GLN A 84 0.97 20.70 9.54
N VAL A 85 0.85 19.88 10.58
CA VAL A 85 1.21 18.45 10.51
C VAL A 85 0.37 17.74 9.47
N ILE A 86 -0.96 17.90 9.51
CA ILE A 86 -1.88 17.25 8.55
C ILE A 86 -1.57 17.67 7.11
N SER A 87 -1.26 18.95 6.88
CA SER A 87 -0.83 19.43 5.57
C SER A 87 0.54 18.87 5.17
N GLY A 88 1.51 18.89 6.09
CA GLY A 88 2.90 18.46 5.85
C GLY A 88 3.03 16.97 5.55
N ILE A 89 2.21 16.12 6.15
CA ILE A 89 2.15 14.68 5.83
C ILE A 89 1.77 14.42 4.37
N GLY A 90 1.07 15.35 3.72
CA GLY A 90 0.80 15.27 2.30
C GLY A 90 2.07 15.15 1.45
N PHE A 91 3.16 15.82 1.83
CA PHE A 91 4.47 15.71 1.17
C PHE A 91 5.06 14.30 1.30
N LEU A 92 5.05 13.71 2.49
CA LEU A 92 5.50 12.32 2.70
C LEU A 92 4.61 11.34 1.96
N GLY A 93 3.29 11.55 1.99
CA GLY A 93 2.34 10.75 1.23
C GLY A 93 2.62 10.79 -0.26
N ALA A 94 2.83 11.96 -0.83
CA ALA A 94 3.17 12.15 -2.25
C ALA A 94 4.48 11.42 -2.61
N GLY A 95 5.49 11.45 -1.72
CA GLY A 95 6.74 10.73 -1.89
C GLY A 95 6.61 9.20 -1.95
N THR A 96 5.49 8.63 -1.47
CA THR A 96 5.21 7.18 -1.59
C THR A 96 4.42 6.81 -2.83
N ILE A 97 3.89 7.78 -3.58
CA ILE A 97 3.08 7.57 -4.78
C ILE A 97 4.01 7.62 -5.99
N PHE A 98 4.02 6.56 -6.77
CA PHE A 98 4.82 6.48 -7.99
C PHE A 98 4.06 5.79 -9.12
N THR A 99 4.43 6.10 -10.34
CA THR A 99 3.86 5.48 -11.54
C THR A 99 4.82 4.40 -12.05
N ALA A 100 4.35 3.16 -12.09
CA ALA A 100 5.08 2.03 -12.66
C ALA A 100 4.21 1.33 -13.69
N HIS A 101 4.74 1.11 -14.91
CA HIS A 101 4.05 0.39 -15.99
C HIS A 101 2.60 0.87 -16.24
N LYS A 102 2.38 2.18 -16.35
CA LYS A 102 1.06 2.83 -16.53
C LYS A 102 0.07 2.61 -15.38
N LYS A 103 0.55 2.19 -14.21
CA LYS A 103 -0.28 2.06 -12.99
C LYS A 103 0.26 2.94 -11.88
N ILE A 104 -0.66 3.57 -11.14
CA ILE A 104 -0.33 4.36 -9.95
C ILE A 104 -0.26 3.41 -8.76
N ALA A 105 0.87 3.39 -8.07
CA ALA A 105 1.11 2.62 -6.85
C ALA A 105 1.36 3.56 -5.66
N GLY A 106 1.24 3.05 -4.43
CA GLY A 106 1.54 3.81 -3.22
C GLY A 106 0.36 4.58 -2.61
N LEU A 107 -0.80 4.71 -3.28
CA LEU A 107 -1.96 5.46 -2.76
C LEU A 107 -2.41 4.98 -1.37
N THR A 108 -2.51 3.67 -1.15
CA THR A 108 -2.89 3.10 0.15
C THR A 108 -1.82 3.39 1.21
N THR A 109 -0.55 3.41 0.83
CA THR A 109 0.56 3.74 1.73
C THR A 109 0.49 5.21 2.14
N ALA A 110 0.25 6.12 1.20
CA ALA A 110 0.06 7.54 1.48
C ALA A 110 -1.12 7.76 2.44
N ALA A 111 -2.25 7.11 2.18
CA ALA A 111 -3.44 7.18 3.04
C ALA A 111 -3.16 6.59 4.44
N SER A 112 -2.40 5.49 4.56
CA SER A 112 -2.05 4.92 5.86
C SER A 112 -1.14 5.83 6.69
N LEU A 113 -0.17 6.51 6.08
CA LEU A 113 0.69 7.50 6.74
C LEU A 113 -0.14 8.68 7.25
N TRP A 114 -1.04 9.20 6.42
CA TRP A 114 -1.92 10.30 6.79
C TRP A 114 -2.81 9.94 7.99
N ASN A 115 -3.46 8.77 7.96
CA ASN A 115 -4.25 8.28 9.09
C ASN A 115 -3.40 8.08 10.36
N THR A 116 -2.19 7.56 10.22
CA THR A 116 -1.28 7.34 11.37
C THR A 116 -0.89 8.67 12.02
N ALA A 117 -0.70 9.74 11.26
CA ALA A 117 -0.49 11.08 11.81
C ALA A 117 -1.72 11.57 12.58
N CYS A 118 -2.94 11.39 12.04
CA CYS A 118 -4.17 11.73 12.72
C CYS A 118 -4.34 10.97 14.06
N LEU A 119 -3.99 9.67 14.09
CA LEU A 119 -4.00 8.88 15.31
C LEU A 119 -2.97 9.39 16.33
N GLY A 120 -1.79 9.81 15.86
CA GLY A 120 -0.78 10.45 16.69
C GLY A 120 -1.28 11.75 17.32
N ILE A 121 -1.93 12.63 16.53
CA ILE A 121 -2.54 13.87 17.04
C ILE A 121 -3.60 13.56 18.11
N ALA A 122 -4.52 12.63 17.82
CA ALA A 122 -5.55 12.24 18.78
C ALA A 122 -4.94 11.72 20.10
N THR A 123 -3.89 10.92 20.01
CA THR A 123 -3.15 10.43 21.18
C THR A 123 -2.47 11.56 21.93
N GLY A 124 -1.86 12.53 21.21
CA GLY A 124 -1.19 13.68 21.79
C GLY A 124 -2.14 14.63 22.53
N TYR A 125 -3.40 14.71 22.13
CA TYR A 125 -4.47 15.41 22.88
C TYR A 125 -5.08 14.58 24.01
N GLY A 126 -4.65 13.32 24.21
CA GLY A 126 -5.19 12.44 25.26
C GLY A 126 -6.48 11.70 24.86
N TYR A 127 -6.93 11.77 23.62
CA TYR A 127 -8.11 11.05 23.14
C TYR A 127 -7.78 9.57 22.85
N TYR A 128 -7.40 8.82 23.88
CA TYR A 128 -6.94 7.43 23.76
C TYR A 128 -7.98 6.49 23.15
N TRP A 129 -9.25 6.65 23.53
CA TRP A 129 -10.33 5.85 22.95
C TRP A 129 -10.51 6.08 21.46
N LEU A 130 -10.43 7.35 21.03
CA LEU A 130 -10.53 7.70 19.63
C LEU A 130 -9.36 7.13 18.83
N SER A 131 -8.14 7.30 19.34
CA SER A 131 -6.94 6.79 18.67
C SER A 131 -6.88 5.25 18.64
N GLY A 132 -7.26 4.58 19.74
CA GLY A 132 -7.32 3.12 19.81
C GLY A 132 -8.38 2.53 18.87
N PHE A 133 -9.61 3.05 18.90
CA PHE A 133 -10.67 2.63 18.01
C PHE A 133 -10.33 2.94 16.55
N GLY A 134 -9.80 4.13 16.26
CA GLY A 134 -9.35 4.52 14.93
C GLY A 134 -8.25 3.59 14.40
N CYS A 135 -7.29 3.19 15.25
CA CYS A 135 -6.25 2.21 14.89
C CYS A 135 -6.86 0.86 14.47
N ILE A 136 -7.85 0.37 15.24
CA ILE A 136 -8.55 -0.88 14.89
C ILE A 136 -9.25 -0.75 13.54
N VAL A 137 -9.96 0.36 13.29
CA VAL A 137 -10.65 0.61 12.02
C VAL A 137 -9.66 0.66 10.86
N VAL A 138 -8.55 1.38 11.01
CA VAL A 138 -7.49 1.46 9.98
C VAL A 138 -6.95 0.07 9.66
N LEU A 139 -6.67 -0.74 10.67
CA LEU A 139 -6.22 -2.12 10.47
C LEU A 139 -7.26 -2.99 9.75
N LEU A 140 -8.53 -2.88 10.15
CA LEU A 140 -9.60 -3.62 9.47
C LEU A 140 -9.69 -3.25 8.00
N VAL A 141 -9.62 -1.96 7.67
CA VAL A 141 -9.59 -1.49 6.27
C VAL A 141 -8.39 -2.06 5.52
N LEU A 142 -7.19 -2.01 6.11
CA LEU A 142 -5.97 -2.50 5.50
C LEU A 142 -5.95 -4.03 5.30
N LEU A 143 -6.61 -4.78 6.18
CA LEU A 143 -6.65 -6.24 6.13
C LEU A 143 -7.82 -6.77 5.28
N LEU A 144 -9.04 -6.23 5.48
CA LEU A 144 -10.26 -6.79 4.90
C LEU A 144 -10.47 -6.36 3.46
N LEU A 145 -10.23 -5.10 3.10
CA LEU A 145 -10.48 -4.64 1.74
C LEU A 145 -9.61 -5.37 0.71
N GLN A 146 -8.42 -5.80 1.07
CA GLN A 146 -7.57 -6.62 0.19
C GLN A 146 -8.12 -8.04 -0.04
N LYS A 147 -8.88 -8.59 0.91
CA LYS A 147 -9.51 -9.92 0.77
C LYS A 147 -10.85 -9.83 0.02
N VAL A 148 -11.61 -8.77 0.27
CA VAL A 148 -12.95 -8.58 -0.34
C VAL A 148 -12.82 -8.16 -1.79
N ILE A 149 -11.93 -7.23 -2.09
CA ILE A 149 -11.61 -6.81 -3.46
C ILE A 149 -10.48 -7.71 -3.96
N ARG A 150 -10.80 -8.93 -4.35
CA ARG A 150 -9.92 -9.69 -5.24
C ARG A 150 -9.91 -8.97 -6.58
N VAL A 151 -9.02 -8.01 -6.73
CA VAL A 151 -8.67 -7.50 -8.05
C VAL A 151 -8.18 -8.73 -8.81
N ASN A 152 -8.94 -9.14 -9.82
CA ASN A 152 -8.54 -10.20 -10.73
C ASN A 152 -7.14 -9.84 -11.22
N ALA A 153 -6.15 -10.57 -10.76
CA ALA A 153 -4.77 -10.26 -11.02
C ALA A 153 -4.52 -10.40 -12.51
N VAL A 154 -4.52 -9.25 -13.20
CA VAL A 154 -4.03 -9.16 -14.56
C VAL A 154 -2.54 -9.50 -14.50
N LYS A 155 -2.17 -10.67 -14.96
CA LYS A 155 -0.77 -11.10 -15.01
C LYS A 155 -0.30 -11.13 -16.44
N ARG A 156 0.98 -10.84 -16.62
CA ARG A 156 1.64 -10.98 -17.91
C ARG A 156 2.31 -12.35 -17.98
N VAL A 157 2.03 -13.07 -19.05
CA VAL A 157 2.63 -14.37 -19.35
C VAL A 157 3.46 -14.23 -20.61
N GLU A 158 4.76 -14.42 -20.50
CA GLU A 158 5.69 -14.49 -21.61
C GLU A 158 5.79 -15.93 -22.09
N ILE A 159 5.47 -16.15 -23.35
CA ILE A 159 5.53 -17.47 -24.01
C ILE A 159 6.54 -17.37 -25.14
N ARG A 160 7.62 -18.16 -25.06
CA ARG A 160 8.59 -18.32 -26.13
C ARG A 160 8.32 -19.62 -26.86
N PHE A 161 8.20 -19.54 -28.16
CA PHE A 161 7.85 -20.70 -28.99
C PHE A 161 8.46 -20.65 -30.38
N ILE A 162 8.46 -21.78 -31.04
CA ILE A 162 8.85 -22.00 -32.42
C ILE A 162 7.62 -22.41 -33.25
N LYS A 163 7.74 -22.44 -34.57
CA LYS A 163 6.65 -22.85 -35.49
C LYS A 163 5.33 -22.12 -35.23
N ARG A 164 5.32 -20.83 -35.51
CA ARG A 164 4.21 -19.93 -35.25
C ARG A 164 2.84 -20.44 -35.74
N THR A 165 2.81 -21.04 -36.93
CA THR A 165 1.58 -21.51 -37.57
C THR A 165 0.89 -22.68 -36.84
N GLU A 166 1.65 -23.47 -36.11
CA GLU A 166 1.13 -24.60 -35.31
C GLU A 166 0.84 -24.18 -33.87
N THR A 167 1.68 -23.30 -33.29
CA THR A 167 1.65 -22.97 -31.86
C THR A 167 0.59 -21.93 -31.51
N LEU A 168 0.37 -20.90 -32.36
CA LEU A 168 -0.65 -19.87 -32.08
C LEU A 168 -2.07 -20.43 -32.03
N PRO A 169 -2.52 -21.30 -32.97
CA PRO A 169 -3.82 -21.92 -32.85
C PRO A 169 -4.00 -22.72 -31.56
N PHE A 170 -2.98 -23.46 -31.12
CA PHE A 170 -3.01 -24.21 -29.86
C PHE A 170 -3.19 -23.29 -28.65
N ILE A 171 -2.44 -22.18 -28.57
CA ILE A 171 -2.55 -21.22 -27.49
C ILE A 171 -3.93 -20.57 -27.46
N ASN A 172 -4.44 -20.15 -28.63
CA ASN A 172 -5.73 -19.48 -28.75
C ASN A 172 -6.91 -20.43 -28.41
N ASP A 173 -6.89 -21.66 -28.90
CA ASP A 173 -7.91 -22.68 -28.59
C ASP A 173 -7.94 -22.98 -27.08
N TYR A 174 -6.77 -23.07 -26.44
CA TYR A 174 -6.70 -23.25 -25.00
C TYR A 174 -7.28 -22.07 -24.24
N PHE A 175 -6.94 -20.84 -24.64
CA PHE A 175 -7.49 -19.64 -23.98
C PHE A 175 -9.01 -19.54 -24.14
N GLU A 176 -9.53 -19.88 -25.32
CA GLU A 176 -10.96 -19.88 -25.61
C GLU A 176 -11.70 -20.95 -24.78
N LYS A 177 -11.20 -22.18 -24.73
CA LYS A 177 -11.78 -23.30 -23.95
C LYS A 177 -11.82 -23.00 -22.45
N MET A 178 -10.80 -22.31 -21.93
CA MET A 178 -10.71 -21.97 -20.52
C MET A 178 -11.37 -20.62 -20.16
N GLY A 179 -11.96 -19.93 -21.16
CA GLY A 179 -12.58 -18.61 -20.96
C GLY A 179 -11.58 -17.51 -20.53
N ILE A 180 -10.32 -17.65 -20.90
CA ILE A 180 -9.24 -16.71 -20.61
C ILE A 180 -9.33 -15.55 -21.61
N ARG A 181 -9.46 -14.30 -21.10
CA ARG A 181 -9.48 -13.11 -21.96
C ARG A 181 -8.09 -12.55 -22.11
N VAL A 182 -7.64 -12.38 -23.34
CA VAL A 182 -6.43 -11.63 -23.68
C VAL A 182 -6.78 -10.16 -23.70
N LEU A 183 -6.18 -9.36 -22.82
CA LEU A 183 -6.40 -7.91 -22.72
C LEU A 183 -5.43 -7.12 -23.57
N ASP A 184 -4.21 -7.62 -23.71
CA ASP A 184 -3.13 -7.00 -24.45
C ASP A 184 -2.12 -8.06 -24.91
N LEU A 185 -1.48 -7.83 -26.05
CA LEU A 185 -0.51 -8.72 -26.65
C LEU A 185 0.66 -7.93 -27.21
N ASP A 186 1.80 -8.03 -26.56
CA ASP A 186 3.09 -7.57 -27.11
C ASP A 186 3.82 -8.77 -27.72
N TYR A 187 4.37 -8.61 -28.91
CA TYR A 187 5.17 -9.66 -29.52
C TYR A 187 6.56 -9.16 -29.93
N HIS A 188 7.55 -10.02 -29.73
CA HIS A 188 8.91 -9.82 -30.20
C HIS A 188 9.34 -11.01 -31.05
N PHE A 189 10.06 -10.69 -32.11
CA PHE A 189 10.64 -11.69 -33.00
C PHE A 189 12.16 -11.64 -32.87
N GLU A 190 12.76 -12.78 -32.61
CA GLU A 190 14.21 -12.93 -32.53
C GLU A 190 14.68 -14.10 -33.40
N ASN A 191 15.61 -13.85 -34.30
CA ASN A 191 16.33 -14.92 -34.99
C ASN A 191 17.44 -15.43 -34.06
N VAL A 192 17.26 -16.63 -33.50
CA VAL A 192 18.29 -17.23 -32.67
C VAL A 192 19.00 -18.29 -33.49
N THR A 193 20.27 -18.02 -33.81
CA THR A 193 21.15 -19.02 -34.41
C THR A 193 21.62 -20.01 -33.33
N SER A 194 21.08 -21.19 -33.35
CA SER A 194 21.52 -22.26 -32.43
C SER A 194 22.66 -23.03 -33.03
N LEU A 195 23.75 -23.21 -32.28
CA LEU A 195 24.94 -23.98 -32.67
C LEU A 195 24.66 -25.46 -33.04
N THR A 196 23.48 -25.97 -32.65
CA THR A 196 23.13 -27.39 -32.82
C THR A 196 21.98 -27.67 -33.78
N ARG A 197 21.15 -26.67 -34.15
CA ARG A 197 19.90 -26.85 -34.94
C ARG A 197 19.74 -25.93 -36.14
N GLY A 198 20.75 -25.14 -36.51
CA GLY A 198 20.62 -24.14 -37.56
C GLY A 198 19.82 -22.90 -37.13
N GLU A 199 19.47 -22.05 -38.09
CA GLU A 199 18.61 -20.87 -37.83
C GLU A 199 17.19 -21.31 -37.52
N VAL A 200 16.76 -21.09 -36.26
CA VAL A 200 15.39 -21.34 -35.83
C VAL A 200 14.74 -20.04 -35.41
N ASN A 201 13.69 -19.68 -36.12
CA ASN A 201 12.89 -18.52 -35.79
C ASN A 201 12.18 -18.72 -34.44
N THR A 202 12.55 -17.91 -33.43
CA THR A 202 11.92 -17.92 -32.12
C THR A 202 11.01 -16.73 -31.97
N TYR A 203 9.80 -16.97 -31.54
CA TYR A 203 8.78 -15.96 -31.29
C TYR A 203 8.56 -15.82 -29.80
N THR A 204 8.48 -14.59 -29.32
CA THR A 204 8.17 -14.29 -27.92
C THR A 204 6.91 -13.44 -27.86
N ASN A 205 5.84 -14.00 -27.32
CA ASN A 205 4.59 -13.31 -27.09
C ASN A 205 4.42 -13.03 -25.59
N ILE A 206 4.07 -11.80 -25.24
CA ILE A 206 3.75 -11.38 -23.88
C ILE A 206 2.25 -11.09 -23.83
N TYR A 207 1.51 -12.04 -23.27
CA TYR A 207 0.07 -11.93 -23.10
C TYR A 207 -0.29 -11.29 -21.77
N THR A 208 -1.12 -10.26 -21.79
CA THR A 208 -1.77 -9.73 -20.60
C THR A 208 -3.11 -10.43 -20.44
N LEU A 209 -3.21 -11.35 -19.48
CA LEU A 209 -4.34 -12.26 -19.34
C LEU A 209 -5.25 -11.87 -18.17
N HIS A 210 -6.55 -11.95 -18.42
CA HIS A 210 -7.58 -11.94 -17.39
C HIS A 210 -8.12 -13.36 -17.23
N LEU A 211 -7.80 -14.00 -16.09
CA LEU A 211 -8.22 -15.36 -15.81
C LEU A 211 -9.57 -15.39 -15.10
N PRO A 212 -10.48 -16.32 -15.49
CA PRO A 212 -11.69 -16.58 -14.74
C PRO A 212 -11.35 -17.16 -13.35
N ARG A 213 -12.27 -17.00 -12.37
CA ARG A 213 -12.07 -17.38 -10.96
C ARG A 213 -11.67 -18.84 -10.72
N LYS A 214 -11.97 -19.72 -11.66
CA LYS A 214 -11.74 -21.17 -11.57
C LYS A 214 -10.36 -21.62 -12.09
N VAL A 215 -9.64 -20.78 -12.83
CA VAL A 215 -8.40 -21.13 -13.50
C VAL A 215 -7.20 -20.55 -12.76
N SER A 216 -6.26 -21.42 -12.39
CA SER A 216 -5.01 -21.03 -11.76
C SER A 216 -3.93 -20.72 -12.79
N TYR A 217 -3.04 -19.74 -12.50
CA TYR A 217 -1.87 -19.46 -13.33
C TYR A 217 -0.93 -20.66 -13.47
N THR A 218 -0.78 -21.44 -12.40
CA THR A 218 0.04 -22.66 -12.42
C THR A 218 -0.50 -23.68 -13.42
N GLU A 219 -1.81 -23.81 -13.52
CA GLU A 219 -2.49 -24.67 -14.47
C GLU A 219 -2.26 -24.22 -15.92
N VAL A 220 -2.36 -22.90 -16.17
CA VAL A 220 -2.08 -22.31 -17.49
C VAL A 220 -0.63 -22.57 -17.91
N ILE A 221 0.33 -22.33 -17.01
CA ILE A 221 1.75 -22.57 -17.29
C ILE A 221 2.00 -24.05 -17.57
N ASN A 222 1.50 -24.93 -16.73
CA ASN A 222 1.70 -26.37 -16.88
C ASN A 222 1.13 -26.88 -18.20
N HIS A 223 -0.11 -26.48 -18.54
CA HIS A 223 -0.73 -26.92 -19.78
C HIS A 223 0.00 -26.39 -21.02
N LEU A 224 0.35 -25.11 -21.05
CA LEU A 224 1.10 -24.55 -22.17
C LEU A 224 2.49 -25.16 -22.31
N SER A 225 3.14 -25.52 -21.22
CA SER A 225 4.46 -26.14 -21.21
C SER A 225 4.46 -27.57 -21.75
N THR A 226 3.31 -28.23 -21.91
CA THR A 226 3.23 -29.59 -22.48
C THR A 226 3.39 -29.62 -24.02
N PHE A 227 3.21 -28.46 -24.66
CA PHE A 227 3.29 -28.40 -26.12
C PHE A 227 4.75 -28.35 -26.61
N LEU A 228 5.10 -29.24 -27.48
CA LEU A 228 6.50 -29.48 -27.92
C LEU A 228 7.18 -28.23 -28.53
N ASN A 229 6.41 -27.37 -29.17
CA ASN A 229 6.92 -26.17 -29.82
C ASN A 229 7.06 -24.96 -28.87
N ILE A 230 6.66 -25.07 -27.58
CA ILE A 230 6.84 -24.06 -26.57
C ILE A 230 8.15 -24.27 -25.84
N LEU A 231 9.05 -23.30 -25.95
CA LEU A 231 10.39 -23.36 -25.37
C LEU A 231 10.42 -22.93 -23.90
N SER A 232 9.63 -21.92 -23.54
CA SER A 232 9.50 -21.46 -22.16
C SER A 232 8.21 -20.66 -21.94
N VAL A 233 7.65 -20.81 -20.74
CA VAL A 233 6.53 -20.00 -20.25
C VAL A 233 6.96 -19.36 -18.93
N ARG A 234 6.91 -18.03 -18.86
CA ARG A 234 7.32 -17.25 -17.66
C ARG A 234 6.24 -16.25 -17.28
N THR A 235 6.03 -16.07 -15.99
CA THR A 235 5.23 -14.96 -15.50
C THR A 235 6.13 -13.73 -15.33
N ARG A 236 5.78 -12.62 -15.95
CA ARG A 236 6.36 -11.31 -15.62
C ARG A 236 5.48 -10.65 -14.55
N THR A 237 6.07 -10.45 -13.38
CA THR A 237 5.47 -9.57 -12.36
C THR A 237 5.48 -8.14 -12.89
N THR A 238 4.31 -7.52 -12.93
CA THR A 238 4.15 -6.10 -13.26
C THR A 238 4.67 -5.22 -12.15
#